data_edd5196b138d8120c32814d4f71901a7
#
_entry.id   edd5196b138d8120c32814d4f71901a7
#
_cell.length_a   1.000
_cell.length_b   1.000
_cell.length_c   1.000
_cell.angle_alpha   90.00
_cell.angle_beta   90.00
_cell.angle_gamma   90.00
#
_symmetry.space_group_name_H-M   'P 1'
#
loop_
_entity.id
_entity.type
_entity.pdbx_description
1 polymer ?
#
loop_
_entity_poly.entity_id
_entity_poly.type
_entity_poly.pdbx_seq_one_letter_code
_entity_poly.pdbx_strand_id
1 'polypeptide(L)'
;IDISKTSIDLFNISRKKDINLNLAISNFDGETYYYENSPINQQNSLIQTNDSQKKIKIQCFTLDTVLKNKDLEEFDFLNIDVEGNELEVLKGFNLKKFKPKLITIENNDLTINEYLESEVCKILIKSDYTLVNKIGVTNFFMPNQLAHKILDLIKI
;
A
#
# COMPACT_ATOMS: atom_id res chain seq x y z
N ILE A 1 4.80 4.44 -6.83
CA ILE A 1 5.32 5.31 -5.77
C ILE A 1 6.35 4.52 -5.00
N ASP A 2 7.47 5.12 -4.65
CA ASP A 2 8.53 4.48 -3.86
C ASP A 2 9.35 5.55 -3.12
N ILE A 3 9.78 5.26 -1.90
CA ILE A 3 10.65 6.15 -1.11
C ILE A 3 12.10 6.14 -1.62
N SER A 4 12.55 5.05 -2.28
CA SER A 4 13.88 4.95 -2.86
C SER A 4 13.99 5.75 -4.15
N LYS A 5 14.81 6.80 -4.12
CA LYS A 5 15.10 7.58 -5.33
C LYS A 5 15.74 6.71 -6.42
N THR A 6 16.60 5.76 -6.05
CA THR A 6 17.24 4.84 -6.98
C THR A 6 16.23 3.98 -7.72
N SER A 7 15.22 3.42 -7.00
CA SER A 7 14.13 2.66 -7.62
C SER A 7 13.35 3.51 -8.62
N ILE A 8 12.99 4.73 -8.23
CA ILE A 8 12.26 5.66 -9.10
C ILE A 8 13.07 6.05 -10.33
N ASP A 9 14.36 6.30 -10.21
CA ASP A 9 15.23 6.61 -11.36
C ASP A 9 15.28 5.44 -12.35
N LEU A 10 15.36 4.19 -11.86
CA LEU A 10 15.27 2.99 -12.69
C LEU A 10 13.90 2.82 -13.35
N PHE A 11 12.81 3.10 -12.64
CA PHE A 11 11.46 3.06 -13.21
C PHE A 11 11.27 4.12 -14.30
N ASN A 12 11.81 5.31 -14.13
CA ASN A 12 11.78 6.36 -15.16
C ASN A 12 12.48 5.95 -16.47
N ILE A 13 13.47 5.07 -16.38
CA ILE A 13 14.16 4.51 -17.56
C ILE A 13 13.36 3.37 -18.19
N SER A 14 12.89 2.42 -17.36
CA SER A 14 12.28 1.16 -17.82
C SER A 14 10.77 1.25 -18.02
N ARG A 15 10.09 2.14 -17.29
CA ARG A 15 8.63 2.31 -17.25
C ARG A 15 8.23 3.74 -17.59
N LYS A 16 8.64 4.21 -18.76
CA LYS A 16 8.53 5.62 -19.21
C LYS A 16 7.09 6.14 -19.33
N LYS A 17 6.10 5.25 -19.45
CA LYS A 17 4.68 5.61 -19.56
C LYS A 17 3.99 5.69 -18.21
N ASP A 18 4.63 5.22 -17.14
CA ASP A 18 4.08 5.22 -15.81
C ASP A 18 4.36 6.57 -15.10
N ILE A 19 3.49 6.91 -14.16
CA ILE A 19 3.73 8.02 -13.23
C ILE A 19 4.55 7.50 -12.06
N ASN A 20 5.85 7.76 -12.07
CA ASN A 20 6.76 7.31 -11.03
C ASN A 20 7.02 8.46 -10.04
N LEU A 21 6.67 8.29 -8.77
CA LEU A 21 6.76 9.32 -7.75
C LEU A 21 7.70 8.90 -6.62
N ASN A 22 8.73 9.71 -6.37
CA ASN A 22 9.62 9.54 -5.22
C ASN A 22 9.05 10.31 -4.01
N LEU A 23 8.23 9.67 -3.23
CA LEU A 23 7.63 10.20 -2.02
C LEU A 23 7.18 9.06 -1.10
N ALA A 24 6.94 9.37 0.17
CA ALA A 24 6.33 8.47 1.14
C ALA A 24 4.79 8.61 1.12
N ILE A 25 4.10 7.51 1.40
CA ILE A 25 2.65 7.52 1.66
C ILE A 25 2.40 7.19 3.13
N SER A 26 1.56 8.01 3.77
CA SER A 26 1.13 7.81 5.15
C SER A 26 -0.24 8.47 5.39
N ASN A 27 -0.58 8.75 6.65
CA ASN A 27 -1.85 9.38 7.05
C ASN A 27 -1.81 10.91 7.16
N PHE A 28 -0.74 11.55 6.69
CA PHE A 28 -0.56 13.00 6.74
C PHE A 28 0.20 13.54 5.53
N ASP A 29 0.03 14.82 5.27
CA ASP A 29 0.78 15.57 4.25
C ASP A 29 1.89 16.40 4.93
N GLY A 30 3.11 16.36 4.38
CA GLY A 30 4.24 17.12 4.92
C GLY A 30 5.58 16.49 4.62
N GLU A 31 6.50 16.62 5.56
CA GLU A 31 7.84 16.03 5.47
C GLU A 31 8.04 14.98 6.55
N THR A 32 8.75 13.92 6.19
CA THR A 32 9.13 12.85 7.12
C THR A 32 10.53 12.36 6.83
N TYR A 33 10.92 11.31 7.51
CA TYR A 33 12.18 10.63 7.25
C TYR A 33 11.90 9.16 6.97
N TYR A 34 12.68 8.58 6.06
CA TYR A 34 12.77 7.14 5.93
C TYR A 34 14.17 6.66 6.30
N TYR A 35 14.25 5.37 6.59
CA TYR A 35 15.47 4.71 7.04
C TYR A 35 15.93 3.76 5.95
N GLU A 36 17.13 4.01 5.41
CA GLU A 36 17.71 3.28 4.31
C GLU A 36 18.79 2.33 4.81
N ASN A 37 18.63 1.04 4.51
CA ASN A 37 19.66 0.04 4.72
C ASN A 37 20.70 0.07 3.60
N SER A 38 20.24 0.20 2.36
CA SER A 38 21.07 0.47 1.17
C SER A 38 20.20 1.08 0.06
N PRO A 39 20.80 1.75 -0.94
CA PRO A 39 20.04 2.41 -2.03
C PRO A 39 19.14 1.49 -2.86
N ILE A 40 19.43 0.19 -2.88
CA ILE A 40 18.70 -0.83 -3.63
C ILE A 40 18.05 -1.88 -2.70
N ASN A 41 17.98 -1.63 -1.41
CA ASN A 41 17.37 -2.56 -0.46
C ASN A 41 15.85 -2.41 -0.50
N GLN A 42 15.16 -3.54 -0.58
CA GLN A 42 13.70 -3.60 -0.53
C GLN A 42 13.11 -3.28 0.85
N GLN A 43 13.94 -3.32 1.91
CA GLN A 43 13.52 -3.07 3.30
C GLN A 43 13.70 -1.61 3.76
N ASN A 44 13.68 -0.65 2.85
CA ASN A 44 13.64 0.76 3.22
C ASN A 44 12.24 1.11 3.75
N SER A 45 12.15 1.73 4.92
CA SER A 45 10.89 1.94 5.63
C SER A 45 10.84 3.30 6.33
N LEU A 46 9.63 3.76 6.66
CA LEU A 46 9.43 4.89 7.58
C LEU A 46 9.71 4.50 9.04
N ILE A 47 9.87 3.21 9.32
CA ILE A 47 10.14 2.68 10.65
C ILE A 47 11.64 2.37 10.78
N GLN A 48 12.28 2.93 11.79
CA GLN A 48 13.67 2.59 12.10
C GLN A 48 13.73 1.19 12.75
N THR A 49 14.53 0.30 12.18
CA THR A 49 14.73 -1.06 12.72
C THR A 49 16.09 -1.25 13.39
N ASN A 50 17.07 -0.39 13.08
CA ASN A 50 18.39 -0.41 13.73
C ASN A 50 19.08 0.96 13.60
N ASP A 51 20.09 1.19 14.47
CA ASP A 51 20.79 2.50 14.53
C ASP A 51 21.79 2.74 13.38
N SER A 52 22.10 1.73 12.58
CA SER A 52 23.04 1.85 11.45
C SER A 52 22.39 2.34 10.17
N GLN A 53 21.05 2.44 10.15
CA GLN A 53 20.29 2.90 8.99
C GLN A 53 20.55 4.39 8.74
N LYS A 54 20.71 4.74 7.46
CA LYS A 54 20.80 6.12 7.04
C LYS A 54 19.42 6.77 7.08
N LYS A 55 19.29 7.86 7.81
CA LYS A 55 18.07 8.67 7.90
C LYS A 55 18.02 9.68 6.75
N ILE A 56 17.00 9.61 5.91
CA ILE A 56 16.84 10.44 4.72
C ILE A 56 15.50 11.17 4.77
N LYS A 57 15.52 12.49 4.54
CA LYS A 57 14.32 13.33 4.50
C LYS A 57 13.57 13.14 3.18
N ILE A 58 12.23 13.03 3.25
CA ILE A 58 11.36 12.82 2.08
C ILE A 58 10.02 13.56 2.26
N GLN A 59 9.40 13.96 1.16
CA GLN A 59 8.01 14.43 1.16
C GLN A 59 7.07 13.25 1.42
N CYS A 60 6.08 13.47 2.27
CA CYS A 60 5.05 12.52 2.62
C CYS A 60 3.68 13.08 2.27
N PHE A 61 2.82 12.24 1.71
CA PHE A 61 1.44 12.60 1.39
C PHE A 61 0.48 11.47 1.75
N THR A 62 -0.77 11.84 1.96
CA THR A 62 -1.85 10.85 1.97
C THR A 62 -2.07 10.36 0.54
N LEU A 63 -2.54 9.12 0.38
CA LEU A 63 -2.87 8.59 -0.95
C LEU A 63 -3.97 9.43 -1.62
N ASP A 64 -4.94 9.91 -0.84
CA ASP A 64 -5.99 10.83 -1.31
C ASP A 64 -5.41 12.10 -1.94
N THR A 65 -4.43 12.73 -1.30
CA THR A 65 -3.76 13.93 -1.83
C THR A 65 -3.02 13.62 -3.12
N VAL A 66 -2.30 12.50 -3.19
CA VAL A 66 -1.58 12.10 -4.41
C VAL A 66 -2.54 11.88 -5.57
N LEU A 67 -3.62 11.12 -5.36
CA LEU A 67 -4.61 10.83 -6.39
C LEU A 67 -5.30 12.11 -6.89
N LYS A 68 -5.68 13.01 -5.96
CA LYS A 68 -6.24 14.32 -6.31
C LYS A 68 -5.28 15.17 -7.15
N ASN A 69 -4.01 15.23 -6.76
CA ASN A 69 -2.99 16.00 -7.47
C ASN A 69 -2.64 15.43 -8.86
N LYS A 70 -3.06 14.21 -9.16
CA LYS A 70 -2.90 13.54 -10.46
C LYS A 70 -4.19 13.44 -11.24
N ASP A 71 -5.27 14.07 -10.75
CA ASP A 71 -6.62 14.02 -11.35
C ASP A 71 -7.11 12.57 -11.58
N LEU A 72 -6.74 11.65 -10.68
CA LEU A 72 -7.15 10.26 -10.71
C LEU A 72 -8.39 10.08 -9.82
N GLU A 73 -9.52 9.79 -10.45
CA GLU A 73 -10.80 9.60 -9.76
C GLU A 73 -11.09 8.12 -9.47
N GLU A 74 -10.56 7.21 -10.29
CA GLU A 74 -10.75 5.77 -10.16
C GLU A 74 -9.51 4.99 -10.62
N PHE A 75 -9.33 3.80 -10.09
CA PHE A 75 -8.33 2.83 -10.53
C PHE A 75 -8.73 1.43 -10.07
N ASP A 76 -8.25 0.40 -10.75
CA ASP A 76 -8.68 -0.99 -10.54
C ASP A 76 -7.90 -1.72 -9.44
N PHE A 77 -6.62 -1.40 -9.28
CA PHE A 77 -5.71 -2.17 -8.45
C PHE A 77 -4.85 -1.29 -7.55
N LEU A 78 -4.79 -1.63 -6.27
CA LEU A 78 -3.92 -1.02 -5.27
C LEU A 78 -3.01 -2.09 -4.65
N ASN A 79 -1.72 -1.94 -4.80
CA ASN A 79 -0.73 -2.70 -4.04
C ASN A 79 -0.14 -1.81 -2.94
N ILE A 80 -0.19 -2.27 -1.70
CA ILE A 80 0.43 -1.62 -0.53
C ILE A 80 1.49 -2.56 0.00
N ASP A 81 2.73 -2.11 -0.11
CA ASP A 81 3.94 -2.80 0.35
C ASP A 81 4.91 -1.69 0.78
N VAL A 82 4.87 -1.34 2.05
CA VAL A 82 5.54 -0.16 2.63
C VAL A 82 6.32 -0.51 3.89
N GLU A 83 6.59 -1.81 4.07
CA GLU A 83 7.47 -2.33 5.12
C GLU A 83 7.08 -1.87 6.54
N GLY A 84 5.80 -2.12 6.90
CA GLY A 84 5.25 -1.90 8.23
C GLY A 84 4.43 -0.63 8.43
N ASN A 85 4.24 0.21 7.40
CA ASN A 85 3.43 1.43 7.47
C ASN A 85 2.04 1.28 6.80
N GLU A 86 1.58 0.06 6.52
CA GLU A 86 0.36 -0.27 5.76
C GLU A 86 -0.89 0.32 6.41
N LEU A 87 -0.97 0.27 7.74
CA LEU A 87 -2.08 0.83 8.52
C LEU A 87 -2.21 2.34 8.30
N GLU A 88 -1.10 3.06 8.32
CA GLU A 88 -1.11 4.51 8.16
C GLU A 88 -1.43 4.91 6.71
N VAL A 89 -0.98 4.13 5.72
CA VAL A 89 -1.41 4.30 4.32
C VAL A 89 -2.93 4.19 4.20
N LEU A 90 -3.54 3.17 4.80
CA LEU A 90 -5.00 2.99 4.77
C LEU A 90 -5.76 4.10 5.50
N LYS A 91 -5.22 4.64 6.61
CA LYS A 91 -5.83 5.79 7.31
C LYS A 91 -5.80 7.06 6.46
N GLY A 92 -4.84 7.21 5.57
CA GLY A 92 -4.71 8.32 4.60
C GLY A 92 -5.42 8.08 3.28
N PHE A 93 -6.30 7.06 3.19
CA PHE A 93 -6.95 6.68 1.95
C PHE A 93 -8.48 6.49 2.08
N ASN A 94 -9.24 7.20 1.27
CA ASN A 94 -10.70 7.08 1.24
C ASN A 94 -11.15 5.91 0.36
N LEU A 95 -11.13 4.70 0.92
CA LEU A 95 -11.58 3.47 0.28
C LEU A 95 -13.02 3.54 -0.27
N LYS A 96 -13.91 4.29 0.38
CA LYS A 96 -15.31 4.43 -0.06
C LYS A 96 -15.45 5.31 -1.30
N LYS A 97 -14.53 6.25 -1.50
CA LYS A 97 -14.50 7.10 -2.68
C LYS A 97 -13.93 6.37 -3.90
N PHE A 98 -12.73 5.81 -3.77
CA PHE A 98 -11.97 5.28 -4.92
C PHE A 98 -12.33 3.84 -5.28
N LYS A 99 -12.68 3.00 -4.32
CA LYS A 99 -13.20 1.63 -4.47
C LYS A 99 -12.40 0.75 -5.46
N PRO A 100 -11.06 0.60 -5.30
CA PRO A 100 -10.30 -0.29 -6.17
C PRO A 100 -10.89 -1.71 -6.19
N LYS A 101 -10.88 -2.37 -7.35
CA LYS A 101 -11.46 -3.72 -7.51
C LYS A 101 -10.63 -4.81 -6.85
N LEU A 102 -9.34 -4.56 -6.68
CA LEU A 102 -8.41 -5.44 -5.99
C LEU A 102 -7.45 -4.62 -5.14
N ILE A 103 -7.27 -5.03 -3.89
CA ILE A 103 -6.23 -4.50 -3.01
C ILE A 103 -5.34 -5.66 -2.60
N THR A 104 -4.03 -5.48 -2.73
CA THR A 104 -3.04 -6.37 -2.11
C THR A 104 -2.29 -5.61 -1.04
N ILE A 105 -2.11 -6.26 0.12
CA ILE A 105 -1.37 -5.67 1.25
C ILE A 105 -0.43 -6.73 1.78
N GLU A 106 0.84 -6.38 1.89
CA GLU A 106 1.80 -7.21 2.61
C GLU A 106 1.62 -7.06 4.12
N ASN A 107 1.78 -8.16 4.81
CA ASN A 107 1.86 -8.18 6.26
C ASN A 107 2.76 -9.33 6.66
N ASN A 108 3.94 -9.00 7.11
CA ASN A 108 4.93 -9.94 7.58
C ASN A 108 4.52 -10.46 8.97
N ASP A 109 4.81 -11.73 9.23
CA ASP A 109 4.80 -12.36 10.57
C ASP A 109 3.44 -12.64 11.24
N LEU A 110 2.29 -12.37 10.61
CA LEU A 110 0.99 -12.73 11.16
C LEU A 110 0.43 -14.04 10.57
N THR A 111 -0.03 -14.91 11.45
CA THR A 111 -0.94 -15.99 11.05
C THR A 111 -2.23 -15.42 10.49
N ILE A 112 -3.02 -16.22 9.77
CA ILE A 112 -4.31 -15.77 9.23
C ILE A 112 -5.25 -15.28 10.35
N ASN A 113 -5.27 -15.93 11.49
CA ASN A 113 -6.13 -15.55 12.61
C ASN A 113 -5.72 -14.20 13.21
N GLU A 114 -4.43 -13.98 13.44
CA GLU A 114 -3.90 -12.70 13.93
C GLU A 114 -4.15 -11.58 12.92
N TYR A 115 -3.99 -11.87 11.63
CA TYR A 115 -4.25 -10.89 10.58
C TYR A 115 -5.72 -10.47 10.54
N LEU A 116 -6.67 -11.40 10.69
CA LEU A 116 -8.10 -11.10 10.73
C LEU A 116 -8.47 -10.17 11.90
N GLU A 117 -7.73 -10.22 13.01
CA GLU A 117 -7.90 -9.33 14.17
C GLU A 117 -7.12 -8.01 14.05
N SER A 118 -6.30 -7.84 13.01
CA SER A 118 -5.50 -6.63 12.83
C SER A 118 -6.35 -5.41 12.47
N GLU A 119 -5.86 -4.21 12.80
CA GLU A 119 -6.52 -2.95 12.42
C GLU A 119 -6.57 -2.76 10.89
N VAL A 120 -5.57 -3.23 10.16
CA VAL A 120 -5.53 -3.25 8.69
C VAL A 120 -6.75 -4.00 8.14
N CYS A 121 -6.96 -5.24 8.59
CA CYS A 121 -8.08 -6.06 8.17
C CYS A 121 -9.43 -5.43 8.56
N LYS A 122 -9.53 -4.93 9.79
CA LYS A 122 -10.76 -4.27 10.29
C LYS A 122 -11.15 -3.03 9.47
N ILE A 123 -10.18 -2.20 9.07
CA ILE A 123 -10.45 -1.03 8.20
C ILE A 123 -11.02 -1.47 6.86
N LEU A 124 -10.44 -2.50 6.23
CA LEU A 124 -10.90 -3.01 4.94
C LEU A 124 -12.29 -3.62 5.03
N ILE A 125 -12.56 -4.45 6.04
CA ILE A 125 -13.90 -5.04 6.27
C ILE A 125 -14.95 -3.94 6.51
N LYS A 126 -14.66 -2.93 7.33
CA LYS A 126 -15.55 -1.77 7.56
C LYS A 126 -15.77 -0.91 6.31
N SER A 127 -14.91 -1.07 5.31
CA SER A 127 -15.00 -0.37 4.02
C SER A 127 -15.59 -1.24 2.90
N ASP A 128 -16.31 -2.31 3.28
CA ASP A 128 -17.00 -3.24 2.37
C ASP A 128 -16.06 -4.08 1.50
N TYR A 129 -14.87 -4.45 2.02
CA TYR A 129 -13.95 -5.40 1.39
C TYR A 129 -13.93 -6.72 2.14
N THR A 130 -13.74 -7.80 1.39
CA THR A 130 -13.56 -9.17 1.90
C THR A 130 -12.15 -9.64 1.59
N LEU A 131 -11.49 -10.28 2.56
CA LEU A 131 -10.26 -11.05 2.34
C LEU A 131 -10.62 -12.28 1.51
N VAL A 132 -10.13 -12.33 0.27
CA VAL A 132 -10.45 -13.42 -0.68
C VAL A 132 -9.32 -14.44 -0.79
N ASN A 133 -8.09 -14.06 -0.48
CA ASN A 133 -6.93 -14.96 -0.49
C ASN A 133 -5.78 -14.42 0.37
N LYS A 134 -4.88 -15.32 0.78
CA LYS A 134 -3.56 -15.01 1.36
C LYS A 134 -2.52 -15.93 0.73
N ILE A 135 -1.48 -15.36 0.14
CA ILE A 135 -0.37 -16.10 -0.47
C ILE A 135 0.93 -15.60 0.15
N GLY A 136 1.57 -16.44 0.96
CA GLY A 136 2.73 -16.01 1.72
C GLY A 136 2.38 -14.86 2.65
N VAL A 137 3.07 -13.74 2.49
CA VAL A 137 2.86 -12.50 3.26
C VAL A 137 1.80 -11.58 2.65
N THR A 138 1.39 -11.82 1.40
CA THR A 138 0.46 -10.96 0.67
C THR A 138 -0.99 -11.37 0.89
N ASN A 139 -1.82 -10.42 1.30
CA ASN A 139 -3.24 -10.55 1.53
C ASN A 139 -4.02 -9.87 0.40
N PHE A 140 -5.06 -10.53 -0.13
CA PHE A 140 -5.86 -10.09 -1.28
C PHE A 140 -7.26 -9.73 -0.83
N PHE A 141 -7.70 -8.50 -1.12
CA PHE A 141 -9.04 -8.02 -0.78
C PHE A 141 -9.80 -7.57 -2.02
N MET A 142 -11.08 -7.86 -2.04
CA MET A 142 -12.00 -7.40 -3.09
C MET A 142 -13.24 -6.77 -2.44
N PRO A 143 -13.91 -5.81 -3.13
CA PRO A 143 -15.22 -5.33 -2.70
C PRO A 143 -16.20 -6.51 -2.52
N ASN A 144 -17.01 -6.50 -1.46
CA ASN A 144 -17.93 -7.58 -1.13
C ASN A 144 -18.80 -8.01 -2.31
N GLN A 145 -19.36 -7.05 -3.04
CA GLN A 145 -20.21 -7.32 -4.21
C GLN A 145 -19.45 -8.09 -5.32
N LEU A 146 -18.17 -7.74 -5.57
CA LEU A 146 -17.36 -8.41 -6.57
C LEU A 146 -16.96 -9.81 -6.12
N ALA A 147 -16.56 -9.97 -4.85
CA ALA A 147 -16.22 -11.27 -4.27
C ALA A 147 -17.39 -12.26 -4.35
N HIS A 148 -18.60 -11.85 -3.96
CA HIS A 148 -19.82 -12.68 -4.06
C HIS A 148 -20.12 -13.06 -5.50
N LYS A 149 -20.06 -12.12 -6.44
CA LYS A 149 -20.29 -12.41 -7.87
C LYS A 149 -19.33 -13.46 -8.42
N ILE A 150 -18.05 -13.41 -8.04
CA ILE A 150 -17.06 -14.42 -8.46
C ILE A 150 -17.35 -15.76 -7.84
N LEU A 151 -17.69 -15.82 -6.54
CA LEU A 151 -18.04 -17.07 -5.85
C LEU A 151 -19.28 -17.72 -6.46
N ASP A 152 -20.29 -16.95 -6.86
CA ASP A 152 -21.48 -17.46 -7.53
C ASP A 152 -21.19 -18.06 -8.91
N LEU A 153 -20.20 -17.54 -9.62
CA LEU A 153 -19.74 -18.08 -10.91
C LEU A 153 -18.96 -19.41 -10.77
N ILE A 154 -18.36 -19.66 -9.60
CA ILE A 154 -17.56 -20.86 -9.34
C ILE A 154 -18.43 -22.01 -8.75
N LYS A 155 -19.59 -21.69 -8.19
CA LYS A 155 -20.57 -22.68 -7.74
C LYS A 155 -21.28 -23.27 -8.97
N ILE A 156 -20.64 -24.27 -9.61
CA ILE A 156 -21.23 -25.16 -10.60
C ILE A 156 -21.70 -26.42 -9.89
#